data_58b708affcb4ab2e929f2dbfbdc09d27
#
_entry.id   58b708affcb4ab2e929f2dbfbdc09d27
#
_cell.length_a   1.000
_cell.length_b   1.000
_cell.length_c   1.000
_cell.angle_alpha   90.00
_cell.angle_beta   90.00
_cell.angle_gamma   90.00
#
_symmetry.space_group_name_H-M   'P 1'
#
loop_
_entity.id
_entity.type
_entity.pdbx_description
1 polymer ?
#
loop_
_entity_poly.entity_id
_entity_poly.type
_entity_poly.pdbx_seq_one_letter_code
_entity_poly.pdbx_strand_id
1 'polypeptide(L)'
;MSKIEIACFNPESAMIAFENGADRIELCDGLSEGGTTPDFEITRQLREKMNIPVFVMIRPRGGDFTYSDAEFEQMKNDLIRLKSLNVDGFVLGILNESDEVNIEQNKTLVELAAPLPCTFHRAFDRAKGLEESLEKVIDCGFKTILTSGQKMNVSEGKENLKKLVELSNGRIEILVGGGLRSSNLEEIRTLTKAGYFHSSAITDGGAFANPDEVVALKSK
;
A
#
# COMPACT_ATOMS: atom_id res chain seq x y z
N MET A 1 -7.67 1.33 -18.89
CA MET A 1 -8.38 0.68 -17.75
C MET A 1 -7.59 0.96 -16.49
N SER A 2 -8.29 1.26 -15.40
CA SER A 2 -7.66 1.47 -14.09
C SER A 2 -7.12 0.14 -13.54
N LYS A 3 -6.01 0.20 -12.81
CA LYS A 3 -5.47 -0.97 -12.10
C LYS A 3 -6.05 -1.04 -10.69
N ILE A 4 -6.32 -2.25 -10.22
CA ILE A 4 -6.86 -2.51 -8.88
C ILE A 4 -5.88 -3.38 -8.09
N GLU A 5 -5.46 -2.85 -6.93
CA GLU A 5 -4.74 -3.58 -5.90
C GLU A 5 -5.69 -3.94 -4.76
N ILE A 6 -5.59 -5.17 -4.28
CA ILE A 6 -6.36 -5.63 -3.13
C ILE A 6 -5.43 -5.89 -1.94
N ALA A 7 -5.73 -5.23 -0.80
CA ALA A 7 -5.09 -5.52 0.47
C ALA A 7 -5.64 -6.81 1.06
N CYS A 8 -4.76 -7.76 1.32
CA CYS A 8 -5.11 -9.10 1.78
C CYS A 8 -4.42 -9.39 3.11
N PHE A 9 -5.21 -9.58 4.15
CA PHE A 9 -4.74 -9.79 5.53
C PHE A 9 -4.74 -11.27 5.94
N ASN A 10 -4.99 -12.15 5.00
CA ASN A 10 -5.00 -13.60 5.17
C ASN A 10 -4.89 -14.29 3.80
N PRO A 11 -4.51 -15.58 3.78
CA PRO A 11 -4.37 -16.34 2.53
C PRO A 11 -5.64 -16.46 1.69
N GLU A 12 -6.79 -16.56 2.36
CA GLU A 12 -8.09 -16.70 1.69
C GLU A 12 -8.44 -15.43 0.90
N SER A 13 -8.27 -14.24 1.51
CA SER A 13 -8.46 -12.97 0.81
C SER A 13 -7.52 -12.81 -0.38
N ALA A 14 -6.27 -13.28 -0.26
CA ALA A 14 -5.32 -13.24 -1.35
C ALA A 14 -5.74 -14.13 -2.54
N MET A 15 -6.26 -15.34 -2.25
CA MET A 15 -6.81 -16.22 -3.29
C MET A 15 -8.08 -15.65 -3.92
N ILE A 16 -9.01 -15.12 -3.11
CA ILE A 16 -10.22 -14.45 -3.62
C ILE A 16 -9.83 -13.29 -4.56
N ALA A 17 -8.91 -12.42 -4.15
CA ALA A 17 -8.47 -11.30 -4.98
C ALA A 17 -7.84 -11.77 -6.30
N PHE A 18 -6.98 -12.77 -6.24
CA PHE A 18 -6.32 -13.36 -7.41
C PHE A 18 -7.34 -13.98 -8.39
N GLU A 19 -8.23 -14.82 -7.91
CA GLU A 19 -9.22 -15.54 -8.73
C GLU A 19 -10.27 -14.61 -9.35
N ASN A 20 -10.51 -13.44 -8.73
CA ASN A 20 -11.47 -12.46 -9.21
C ASN A 20 -10.85 -11.25 -9.94
N GLY A 21 -9.58 -11.38 -10.36
CA GLY A 21 -8.97 -10.51 -11.36
C GLY A 21 -8.31 -9.25 -10.83
N ALA A 22 -7.87 -9.22 -9.56
CA ALA A 22 -6.99 -8.16 -9.07
C ALA A 22 -5.72 -8.03 -9.94
N ASP A 23 -5.24 -6.81 -10.17
CA ASP A 23 -4.01 -6.59 -10.94
C ASP A 23 -2.76 -6.74 -10.07
N ARG A 24 -2.89 -6.55 -8.75
CA ARG A 24 -1.82 -6.71 -7.75
C ARG A 24 -2.44 -7.04 -6.40
N ILE A 25 -1.68 -7.74 -5.57
CA ILE A 25 -2.00 -8.00 -4.18
C ILE A 25 -1.01 -7.26 -3.30
N GLU A 26 -1.53 -6.57 -2.28
CA GLU A 26 -0.76 -6.18 -1.11
C GLU A 26 -0.97 -7.24 -0.02
N LEU A 27 0.05 -8.01 0.29
CA LEU A 27 -0.02 -9.05 1.30
C LEU A 27 0.41 -8.51 2.67
N CYS A 28 -0.49 -8.61 3.63
CA CYS A 28 -0.31 -8.17 5.02
C CYS A 28 -0.74 -9.27 5.99
N ASP A 29 -0.43 -9.07 7.27
CA ASP A 29 -1.11 -9.64 8.43
C ASP A 29 -1.79 -8.51 9.22
N GLY A 30 -2.40 -8.81 10.37
CA GLY A 30 -2.85 -7.81 11.34
C GLY A 30 -3.92 -6.84 10.81
N LEU A 31 -5.06 -7.36 10.32
CA LEU A 31 -6.18 -6.52 9.83
C LEU A 31 -6.59 -5.42 10.83
N SER A 32 -6.71 -5.76 12.12
CA SER A 32 -7.08 -4.79 13.18
C SER A 32 -6.04 -3.70 13.40
N GLU A 33 -4.80 -3.91 12.97
CA GLU A 33 -3.69 -2.98 13.07
C GLU A 33 -3.47 -2.16 11.80
N GLY A 34 -4.28 -2.44 10.76
CA GLY A 34 -4.17 -1.78 9.47
C GLY A 34 -3.01 -2.31 8.60
N GLY A 35 -2.57 -3.53 8.86
CA GLY A 35 -1.52 -4.21 8.11
C GLY A 35 -0.16 -4.21 8.82
N THR A 36 0.38 -5.41 9.02
CA THR A 36 1.74 -5.68 9.54
C THR A 36 2.46 -6.64 8.60
N THR A 37 3.74 -6.89 8.85
CA THR A 37 4.55 -7.85 8.08
C THR A 37 3.90 -9.25 8.13
N PRO A 38 3.62 -9.88 6.99
CA PRO A 38 3.01 -11.21 6.96
C PRO A 38 4.03 -12.32 7.30
N ASP A 39 3.51 -13.48 7.67
CA ASP A 39 4.31 -14.67 7.91
C ASP A 39 5.08 -15.09 6.64
N PHE A 40 6.33 -15.50 6.82
CA PHE A 40 7.23 -15.90 5.74
C PHE A 40 6.73 -17.12 4.96
N GLU A 41 6.26 -18.14 5.65
CA GLU A 41 5.83 -19.38 5.02
C GLU A 41 4.51 -19.20 4.26
N ILE A 42 3.59 -18.39 4.81
CA ILE A 42 2.36 -17.99 4.12
C ILE A 42 2.71 -17.19 2.85
N THR A 43 3.63 -16.24 2.94
CA THR A 43 4.08 -15.46 1.78
C THR A 43 4.67 -16.36 0.69
N ARG A 44 5.53 -17.32 1.07
CA ARG A 44 6.11 -18.29 0.14
C ARG A 44 5.05 -19.10 -0.59
N GLN A 45 4.10 -19.67 0.14
CA GLN A 45 3.03 -20.50 -0.42
C GLN A 45 2.12 -19.72 -1.38
N LEU A 46 1.80 -18.47 -1.06
CA LEU A 46 0.98 -17.62 -1.91
C LEU A 46 1.74 -17.20 -3.18
N ARG A 47 3.02 -16.81 -3.01
CA ARG A 47 3.84 -16.40 -4.15
C ARG A 47 4.01 -17.52 -5.20
N GLU A 48 4.12 -18.77 -4.76
CA GLU A 48 4.21 -19.93 -5.64
C GLU A 48 2.92 -20.19 -6.45
N LYS A 49 1.76 -19.76 -5.93
CA LYS A 49 0.45 -20.00 -6.57
C LYS A 49 0.00 -18.85 -7.48
N MET A 50 0.57 -17.66 -7.33
CA MET A 50 0.08 -16.45 -8.00
C MET A 50 1.01 -16.03 -9.14
N ASN A 51 0.42 -15.70 -10.27
CA ASN A 51 1.12 -15.16 -11.44
C ASN A 51 0.88 -13.65 -11.63
N ILE A 52 0.28 -12.98 -10.64
CA ILE A 52 0.14 -11.52 -10.58
C ILE A 52 1.15 -10.95 -9.56
N PRO A 53 1.49 -9.67 -9.65
CA PRO A 53 2.40 -9.04 -8.69
C PRO A 53 1.89 -9.13 -7.24
N VAL A 54 2.80 -9.53 -6.34
CA VAL A 54 2.57 -9.57 -4.89
C VAL A 54 3.54 -8.61 -4.22
N PHE A 55 3.00 -7.55 -3.63
CA PHE A 55 3.75 -6.61 -2.80
C PHE A 55 3.54 -6.97 -1.34
N VAL A 56 4.62 -6.93 -0.55
CA VAL A 56 4.61 -7.42 0.83
C VAL A 56 4.82 -6.27 1.80
N MET A 57 3.96 -6.20 2.82
CA MET A 57 4.07 -5.22 3.89
C MET A 57 5.32 -5.47 4.75
N ILE A 58 6.09 -4.42 5.00
CA ILE A 58 7.17 -4.38 5.99
C ILE A 58 6.80 -3.38 7.06
N ARG A 59 6.15 -3.86 8.12
CA ARG A 59 5.68 -3.07 9.25
C ARG A 59 5.64 -3.96 10.49
N PRO A 60 6.51 -3.72 11.49
CA PRO A 60 6.69 -4.66 12.61
C PRO A 60 5.51 -4.68 13.57
N ARG A 61 4.73 -3.62 13.64
CA ARG A 61 3.57 -3.46 14.55
C ARG A 61 2.56 -2.45 14.02
N GLY A 62 1.37 -2.46 14.60
CA GLY A 62 0.36 -1.41 14.46
C GLY A 62 0.72 -0.11 15.18
N GLY A 63 -0.23 0.81 15.25
CA GLY A 63 -0.08 2.12 15.90
C GLY A 63 0.52 3.18 14.99
N ASP A 64 1.54 3.89 15.52
CA ASP A 64 2.25 4.94 14.79
C ASP A 64 3.23 4.38 13.73
N PHE A 65 3.97 5.28 13.09
CA PHE A 65 4.95 4.93 12.06
C PHE A 65 6.37 5.41 12.41
N THR A 66 6.60 5.62 13.71
CA THR A 66 7.91 5.96 14.27
C THR A 66 8.45 4.73 14.99
N TYR A 67 9.61 4.24 14.58
CA TYR A 67 10.12 2.97 15.04
C TYR A 67 11.43 3.15 15.81
N SER A 68 11.62 2.34 16.85
CA SER A 68 12.89 2.23 17.57
C SER A 68 13.97 1.61 16.68
N ASP A 69 15.23 1.73 17.08
CA ASP A 69 16.36 1.11 16.37
C ASP A 69 16.17 -0.42 16.24
N ALA A 70 15.65 -1.08 17.26
CA ALA A 70 15.40 -2.52 17.24
C ALA A 70 14.30 -2.89 16.22
N GLU A 71 13.22 -2.12 16.15
CA GLU A 71 12.16 -2.31 15.16
C GLU A 71 12.64 -2.01 13.74
N PHE A 72 13.48 -1.00 13.57
CA PHE A 72 14.09 -0.70 12.29
C PHE A 72 15.03 -1.81 11.81
N GLU A 73 15.84 -2.37 12.70
CA GLU A 73 16.66 -3.56 12.39
C GLU A 73 15.78 -4.77 12.02
N GLN A 74 14.66 -4.98 12.71
CA GLN A 74 13.69 -6.01 12.34
C GLN A 74 13.14 -5.77 10.93
N MET A 75 12.72 -4.54 10.58
CA MET A 75 12.23 -4.20 9.24
C MET A 75 13.25 -4.54 8.15
N LYS A 76 14.53 -4.24 8.37
CA LYS A 76 15.61 -4.60 7.42
C LYS A 76 15.74 -6.11 7.26
N ASN A 77 15.73 -6.84 8.35
CA ASN A 77 15.85 -8.30 8.34
C ASN A 77 14.66 -8.96 7.66
N ASP A 78 13.43 -8.52 7.96
CA ASP A 78 12.19 -9.02 7.35
C ASP A 78 12.19 -8.76 5.85
N LEU A 79 12.59 -7.55 5.42
CA LEU A 79 12.70 -7.19 4.01
C LEU A 79 13.68 -8.11 3.27
N ILE A 80 14.90 -8.30 3.79
CA ILE A 80 15.92 -9.17 3.18
C ILE A 80 15.40 -10.61 3.07
N ARG A 81 14.79 -11.11 4.14
CA ARG A 81 14.24 -12.46 4.18
C ARG A 81 13.10 -12.65 3.17
N LEU A 82 12.14 -11.74 3.14
CA LEU A 82 10.99 -11.81 2.23
C LEU A 82 11.38 -11.58 0.77
N LYS A 83 12.42 -10.78 0.51
CA LYS A 83 12.98 -10.58 -0.83
C LYS A 83 13.47 -11.89 -1.46
N SER A 84 13.97 -12.83 -0.66
CA SER A 84 14.41 -14.16 -1.15
C SER A 84 13.29 -15.02 -1.73
N LEU A 85 12.03 -14.66 -1.49
CA LEU A 85 10.84 -15.36 -2.02
C LEU A 85 10.44 -14.91 -3.43
N ASN A 86 11.23 -14.06 -4.11
CA ASN A 86 10.91 -13.48 -5.40
C ASN A 86 9.55 -12.76 -5.43
N VAL A 87 9.27 -12.00 -4.38
CA VAL A 87 8.14 -11.06 -4.35
C VAL A 87 8.37 -9.93 -5.35
N ASP A 88 7.33 -9.20 -5.72
CA ASP A 88 7.40 -8.21 -6.80
C ASP A 88 7.61 -6.77 -6.29
N GLY A 89 7.52 -6.55 -5.00
CA GLY A 89 7.75 -5.26 -4.35
C GLY A 89 7.45 -5.28 -2.87
N PHE A 90 7.67 -4.13 -2.24
CA PHE A 90 7.43 -3.94 -0.80
C PHE A 90 6.54 -2.74 -0.53
N VAL A 91 5.84 -2.79 0.60
CA VAL A 91 5.02 -1.70 1.12
C VAL A 91 5.53 -1.33 2.49
N LEU A 92 5.97 -0.10 2.68
CA LEU A 92 6.59 0.37 3.92
C LEU A 92 6.47 1.90 4.04
N GLY A 93 6.86 2.45 5.19
CA GLY A 93 6.90 3.90 5.38
C GLY A 93 7.20 4.25 6.83
N ILE A 94 8.12 5.18 7.04
CA ILE A 94 8.60 5.61 8.35
C ILE A 94 8.46 7.12 8.47
N LEU A 95 7.90 7.57 9.58
CA LEU A 95 7.86 8.96 9.99
C LEU A 95 8.82 9.19 11.16
N ASN A 96 9.19 10.43 11.39
CA ASN A 96 9.90 10.83 12.60
C ASN A 96 8.92 11.29 13.69
N GLU A 97 9.44 11.66 14.88
CA GLU A 97 8.66 12.15 16.02
C GLU A 97 7.88 13.45 15.75
N SER A 98 8.21 14.16 14.66
CA SER A 98 7.51 15.37 14.22
C SER A 98 6.43 15.10 13.18
N ASP A 99 6.10 13.83 12.90
CA ASP A 99 5.22 13.38 11.83
C ASP A 99 5.72 13.76 10.42
N GLU A 100 7.01 13.87 10.21
CA GLU A 100 7.59 14.07 8.89
C GLU A 100 8.16 12.77 8.33
N VAL A 101 8.26 12.68 7.00
CA VAL A 101 8.90 11.52 6.34
C VAL A 101 10.36 11.40 6.80
N ASN A 102 10.71 10.27 7.41
CA ASN A 102 12.09 9.98 7.83
C ASN A 102 12.91 9.57 6.61
N ILE A 103 13.63 10.54 6.02
CA ILE A 103 14.36 10.34 4.75
C ILE A 103 15.43 9.27 4.87
N GLU A 104 16.20 9.26 5.96
CA GLU A 104 17.34 8.35 6.13
C GLU A 104 16.90 6.89 6.19
N GLN A 105 15.96 6.58 7.08
CA GLN A 105 15.48 5.22 7.26
C GLN A 105 14.71 4.71 6.03
N ASN A 106 13.88 5.57 5.41
CA ASN A 106 13.15 5.19 4.19
C ASN A 106 14.10 4.93 3.02
N LYS A 107 15.11 5.76 2.79
CA LYS A 107 16.14 5.53 1.76
C LYS A 107 16.86 4.20 1.98
N THR A 108 17.26 3.92 3.21
CA THR A 108 17.92 2.66 3.55
C THR A 108 17.07 1.44 3.16
N LEU A 109 15.76 1.45 3.47
CA LEU A 109 14.87 0.35 3.12
C LEU A 109 14.65 0.25 1.61
N VAL A 110 14.47 1.37 0.91
CA VAL A 110 14.32 1.39 -0.55
C VAL A 110 15.58 0.86 -1.25
N GLU A 111 16.76 1.22 -0.77
CA GLU A 111 18.04 0.70 -1.28
C GLU A 111 18.19 -0.80 -1.04
N LEU A 112 17.83 -1.30 0.15
CA LEU A 112 17.80 -2.74 0.45
C LEU A 112 16.81 -3.51 -0.41
N ALA A 113 15.66 -2.90 -0.73
CA ALA A 113 14.66 -3.50 -1.62
C ALA A 113 15.14 -3.59 -3.07
N ALA A 114 16.02 -2.70 -3.52
CA ALA A 114 16.42 -2.62 -4.93
C ALA A 114 16.88 -3.97 -5.50
N PRO A 115 16.49 -4.32 -6.74
CA PRO A 115 15.79 -3.49 -7.73
C PRO A 115 14.26 -3.48 -7.61
N LEU A 116 13.68 -4.09 -6.56
CA LEU A 116 12.23 -4.18 -6.39
C LEU A 116 11.64 -2.82 -6.02
N PRO A 117 10.48 -2.44 -6.60
CA PRO A 117 9.81 -1.18 -6.27
C PRO A 117 9.23 -1.19 -4.86
N CYS A 118 9.19 0.00 -4.25
CA CYS A 118 8.55 0.22 -2.96
C CYS A 118 7.34 1.16 -3.07
N THR A 119 6.29 0.84 -2.33
CA THR A 119 5.13 1.69 -2.07
C THR A 119 5.27 2.32 -0.69
N PHE A 120 5.17 3.65 -0.59
CA PHE A 120 5.02 4.33 0.69
C PHE A 120 3.56 4.21 1.11
N HIS A 121 3.30 3.54 2.22
CA HIS A 121 1.95 3.22 2.67
C HIS A 121 1.23 4.40 3.33
N ARG A 122 0.10 4.16 3.99
CA ARG A 122 -0.75 5.17 4.61
C ARG A 122 -0.13 5.96 5.77
N ALA A 123 1.16 5.75 6.10
CA ALA A 123 1.92 6.72 6.88
C ALA A 123 1.89 8.12 6.22
N PHE A 124 1.75 8.18 4.88
CA PHE A 124 1.56 9.43 4.15
C PHE A 124 0.35 10.23 4.63
N ASP A 125 -0.73 9.54 5.02
CA ASP A 125 -1.94 10.19 5.51
C ASP A 125 -1.78 10.84 6.89
N ARG A 126 -0.70 10.51 7.60
CA ARG A 126 -0.33 11.12 8.88
C ARG A 126 0.84 12.10 8.77
N ALA A 127 1.53 12.11 7.64
CA ALA A 127 2.66 13.00 7.44
C ALA A 127 2.24 14.47 7.37
N LYS A 128 3.05 15.37 7.94
CA LYS A 128 2.83 16.82 7.88
C LYS A 128 3.18 17.37 6.50
N GLY A 129 2.27 18.20 5.97
CA GLY A 129 2.52 18.91 4.71
C GLY A 129 2.38 18.01 3.49
N LEU A 130 1.26 18.15 2.79
CA LEU A 130 0.92 17.29 1.65
C LEU A 130 1.99 17.32 0.55
N GLU A 131 2.38 18.53 0.12
CA GLU A 131 3.33 18.73 -0.98
C GLU A 131 4.76 18.40 -0.55
N GLU A 132 5.14 18.83 0.65
CA GLU A 132 6.47 18.55 1.19
C GLU A 132 6.69 17.05 1.39
N SER A 133 5.67 16.33 1.91
CA SER A 133 5.74 14.89 2.07
C SER A 133 5.82 14.16 0.72
N LEU A 134 5.10 14.63 -0.31
CA LEU A 134 5.21 14.10 -1.66
C LEU A 134 6.65 14.17 -2.18
N GLU A 135 7.29 15.33 -2.09
CA GLU A 135 8.66 15.51 -2.57
C GLU A 135 9.65 14.64 -1.77
N LYS A 136 9.52 14.60 -0.42
CA LYS A 136 10.37 13.74 0.43
C LYS A 136 10.25 12.25 0.05
N VAL A 137 9.04 11.76 -0.23
CA VAL A 137 8.82 10.35 -0.64
C VAL A 137 9.41 10.09 -2.03
N ILE A 138 9.27 11.02 -2.97
CA ILE A 138 9.93 10.92 -4.29
C ILE A 138 11.45 10.87 -4.12
N ASP A 139 12.04 11.75 -3.31
CA ASP A 139 13.48 11.82 -3.05
C ASP A 139 14.03 10.57 -2.35
N CYS A 140 13.18 9.85 -1.59
CA CYS A 140 13.54 8.56 -1.01
C CYS A 140 13.59 7.43 -2.06
N GLY A 141 13.07 7.64 -3.28
CA GLY A 141 13.12 6.67 -4.38
C GLY A 141 11.92 5.73 -4.47
N PHE A 142 10.84 5.97 -3.70
CA PHE A 142 9.59 5.22 -3.83
C PHE A 142 9.00 5.34 -5.23
N LYS A 143 8.27 4.32 -5.65
CA LYS A 143 7.58 4.30 -6.96
C LYS A 143 6.07 4.56 -6.85
N THR A 144 5.52 4.39 -5.65
CA THR A 144 4.08 4.51 -5.40
C THR A 144 3.85 5.13 -4.01
N ILE A 145 2.79 5.93 -3.87
CA ILE A 145 2.25 6.40 -2.58
C ILE A 145 0.82 5.90 -2.45
N LEU A 146 0.53 5.09 -1.43
CA LEU A 146 -0.82 4.72 -1.03
C LEU A 146 -1.38 5.77 -0.07
N THR A 147 -2.46 6.42 -0.47
CA THR A 147 -3.03 7.53 0.33
C THR A 147 -4.54 7.70 0.13
N SER A 148 -5.20 8.22 1.13
CA SER A 148 -6.56 8.78 1.07
C SER A 148 -6.57 10.31 0.95
N GLY A 149 -5.42 10.93 0.62
CA GLY A 149 -5.28 12.39 0.52
C GLY A 149 -5.16 13.08 1.87
N GLN A 150 -4.53 12.43 2.86
CA GLN A 150 -4.39 12.93 4.24
C GLN A 150 -5.74 13.23 4.92
N LYS A 151 -6.76 12.41 4.59
CA LYS A 151 -8.09 12.44 5.20
C LYS A 151 -8.47 11.04 5.68
N MET A 152 -9.62 10.94 6.38
CA MET A 152 -10.08 9.64 6.89
C MET A 152 -10.29 8.61 5.78
N ASN A 153 -10.83 9.07 4.64
CA ASN A 153 -11.13 8.22 3.49
C ASN A 153 -11.01 8.99 2.17
N VAL A 154 -11.04 8.26 1.06
CA VAL A 154 -10.89 8.81 -0.30
C VAL A 154 -11.96 9.83 -0.68
N SER A 155 -13.18 9.70 -0.15
CA SER A 155 -14.28 10.63 -0.45
C SER A 155 -14.04 12.01 0.18
N GLU A 156 -13.52 12.05 1.40
CA GLU A 156 -13.13 13.28 2.07
C GLU A 156 -11.83 13.87 1.49
N GLY A 157 -10.91 13.01 1.05
CA GLY A 157 -9.61 13.41 0.53
C GLY A 157 -9.55 13.68 -0.98
N LYS A 158 -10.65 13.58 -1.70
CA LYS A 158 -10.66 13.59 -3.17
C LYS A 158 -10.00 14.82 -3.82
N GLU A 159 -10.11 16.00 -3.23
CA GLU A 159 -9.44 17.20 -3.75
C GLU A 159 -7.92 17.14 -3.53
N ASN A 160 -7.47 16.65 -2.37
CA ASN A 160 -6.04 16.42 -2.13
C ASN A 160 -5.48 15.32 -3.02
N LEU A 161 -6.24 14.25 -3.27
CA LEU A 161 -5.86 13.17 -4.19
C LEU A 161 -5.68 13.71 -5.61
N LYS A 162 -6.62 14.53 -6.11
CA LYS A 162 -6.48 15.21 -7.39
C LYS A 162 -5.20 16.04 -7.43
N LYS A 163 -4.97 16.87 -6.42
CA LYS A 163 -3.77 17.71 -6.31
C LYS A 163 -2.48 16.86 -6.31
N LEU A 164 -2.45 15.73 -5.58
CA LEU A 164 -1.30 14.83 -5.55
C LEU A 164 -1.02 14.22 -6.94
N VAL A 165 -2.06 13.79 -7.66
CA VAL A 165 -1.91 13.26 -9.01
C VAL A 165 -1.33 14.32 -9.95
N GLU A 166 -1.80 15.57 -9.88
CA GLU A 166 -1.28 16.68 -10.69
C GLU A 166 0.18 16.99 -10.32
N LEU A 167 0.51 17.10 -9.03
CA LEU A 167 1.85 17.43 -8.55
C LEU A 167 2.86 16.29 -8.77
N SER A 168 2.41 15.03 -8.72
CA SER A 168 3.29 13.88 -8.99
C SER A 168 3.93 13.96 -10.37
N ASN A 169 3.21 14.49 -11.34
CA ASN A 169 3.66 14.71 -12.71
C ASN A 169 4.38 13.49 -13.32
N GLY A 170 3.89 12.29 -13.02
CA GLY A 170 4.44 11.03 -13.49
C GLY A 170 5.76 10.60 -12.80
N ARG A 171 6.26 11.35 -11.82
CA ARG A 171 7.48 11.00 -11.06
C ARG A 171 7.24 9.85 -10.08
N ILE A 172 6.02 9.73 -9.59
CA ILE A 172 5.57 8.69 -8.66
C ILE A 172 4.09 8.37 -8.93
N GLU A 173 3.68 7.12 -8.77
CA GLU A 173 2.27 6.70 -8.92
C GLU A 173 1.49 7.01 -7.64
N ILE A 174 0.33 7.63 -7.77
CA ILE A 174 -0.61 7.82 -6.65
C ILE A 174 -1.60 6.67 -6.65
N LEU A 175 -1.44 5.78 -5.68
CA LEU A 175 -2.33 4.65 -5.41
C LEU A 175 -3.43 5.12 -4.47
N VAL A 176 -4.62 5.31 -5.00
CA VAL A 176 -5.75 5.89 -4.26
C VAL A 176 -6.43 4.82 -3.42
N GLY A 177 -6.37 4.96 -2.09
CA GLY A 177 -6.92 3.98 -1.16
C GLY A 177 -7.29 4.56 0.20
N GLY A 178 -8.06 3.76 0.96
CA GLY A 178 -8.63 4.18 2.24
C GLY A 178 -10.14 4.43 2.12
N GLY A 179 -10.94 3.38 2.38
CA GLY A 179 -12.38 3.43 2.20
C GLY A 179 -12.85 3.42 0.75
N LEU A 180 -11.98 3.00 -0.19
CA LEU A 180 -12.36 2.81 -1.59
C LEU A 180 -13.24 1.56 -1.72
N ARG A 181 -14.33 1.69 -2.48
CA ARG A 181 -15.28 0.63 -2.82
C ARG A 181 -15.75 0.80 -4.26
N SER A 182 -16.35 -0.24 -4.82
CA SER A 182 -16.98 -0.16 -6.15
C SER A 182 -18.04 0.95 -6.22
N SER A 183 -18.69 1.26 -5.11
CA SER A 183 -19.72 2.31 -5.03
C SER A 183 -19.19 3.74 -5.19
N ASN A 184 -17.92 4.03 -4.83
CA ASN A 184 -17.34 5.36 -4.93
C ASN A 184 -16.18 5.47 -5.97
N LEU A 185 -15.73 4.35 -6.52
CA LEU A 185 -14.58 4.30 -7.45
C LEU A 185 -14.76 5.23 -8.66
N GLU A 186 -15.94 5.22 -9.30
CA GLU A 186 -16.18 6.00 -10.52
C GLU A 186 -16.08 7.51 -10.28
N GLU A 187 -16.65 8.00 -9.17
CA GLU A 187 -16.52 9.40 -8.76
C GLU A 187 -15.07 9.78 -8.55
N ILE A 188 -14.36 8.99 -7.74
CA ILE A 188 -12.98 9.24 -7.37
C ILE A 188 -12.08 9.19 -8.61
N ARG A 189 -12.23 8.19 -9.48
CA ARG A 189 -11.48 8.04 -10.72
C ARG A 189 -11.69 9.25 -11.65
N THR A 190 -12.94 9.67 -11.83
CA THR A 190 -13.29 10.78 -12.71
C THR A 190 -12.69 12.09 -12.24
N LEU A 191 -12.71 12.33 -10.93
CA LEU A 191 -12.20 13.56 -10.34
C LEU A 191 -10.65 13.59 -10.31
N THR A 192 -10.04 12.52 -9.82
CA THR A 192 -8.59 12.50 -9.56
C THR A 192 -7.75 12.21 -10.79
N LYS A 193 -8.32 11.50 -11.79
CA LYS A 193 -7.60 10.95 -12.96
C LYS A 193 -6.48 9.98 -12.57
N ALA A 194 -6.49 9.45 -11.34
CA ALA A 194 -5.56 8.41 -10.93
C ALA A 194 -5.72 7.15 -11.80
N GLY A 195 -4.62 6.44 -12.01
CA GLY A 195 -4.59 5.18 -12.77
C GLY A 195 -4.64 3.94 -11.89
N TYR A 196 -4.42 4.08 -10.58
CA TYR A 196 -4.27 2.94 -9.68
C TYR A 196 -5.06 3.11 -8.38
N PHE A 197 -5.79 2.07 -7.99
CA PHE A 197 -6.73 2.11 -6.89
C PHE A 197 -6.52 0.92 -5.96
N HIS A 198 -6.72 1.15 -4.65
CA HIS A 198 -6.48 0.19 -3.59
C HIS A 198 -7.72 0.01 -2.72
N SER A 199 -8.09 -1.24 -2.45
CA SER A 199 -9.19 -1.60 -1.57
C SER A 199 -8.89 -2.89 -0.81
N SER A 200 -9.44 -3.05 0.40
CA SER A 200 -9.47 -4.36 1.05
C SER A 200 -10.55 -5.28 0.49
N ALA A 201 -11.51 -4.72 -0.25
CA ALA A 201 -12.72 -5.40 -0.70
C ALA A 201 -13.54 -6.08 0.42
N ILE A 202 -13.30 -5.76 1.69
CA ILE A 202 -14.08 -6.25 2.83
C ILE A 202 -15.34 -5.38 2.95
N THR A 203 -16.52 -5.94 2.78
CA THR A 203 -17.79 -5.19 2.70
C THR A 203 -18.73 -5.39 3.89
N ASP A 204 -18.51 -6.44 4.67
CA ASP A 204 -19.41 -6.88 5.74
C ASP A 204 -18.87 -6.65 7.16
N GLY A 205 -17.70 -5.99 7.27
CA GLY A 205 -16.99 -5.83 8.54
C GLY A 205 -16.30 -7.10 9.04
N GLY A 206 -16.26 -8.15 8.21
CA GLY A 206 -15.57 -9.41 8.48
C GLY A 206 -14.07 -9.32 8.25
N ALA A 207 -13.45 -10.48 8.04
CA ALA A 207 -12.00 -10.59 7.85
C ALA A 207 -11.58 -10.89 6.40
N PHE A 208 -12.54 -11.19 5.52
CA PHE A 208 -12.27 -11.70 4.18
C PHE A 208 -12.69 -10.72 3.09
N ALA A 209 -11.91 -10.69 2.01
CA ALA A 209 -12.30 -9.98 0.80
C ALA A 209 -13.58 -10.58 0.22
N ASN A 210 -14.47 -9.72 -0.29
CA ASN A 210 -15.69 -10.14 -0.96
C ASN A 210 -15.43 -10.31 -2.47
N PRO A 211 -15.64 -11.49 -3.07
CA PRO A 211 -15.37 -11.73 -4.48
C PRO A 211 -16.18 -10.83 -5.41
N ASP A 212 -17.46 -10.58 -5.10
CA ASP A 212 -18.31 -9.71 -5.92
C ASP A 212 -17.81 -8.25 -5.90
N GLU A 213 -17.28 -7.78 -4.77
CA GLU A 213 -16.67 -6.46 -4.68
C GLU A 213 -15.38 -6.36 -5.50
N VAL A 214 -14.54 -7.41 -5.50
CA VAL A 214 -13.32 -7.44 -6.35
C VAL A 214 -13.72 -7.36 -7.83
N VAL A 215 -14.68 -8.18 -8.27
CA VAL A 215 -15.22 -8.15 -9.64
C VAL A 215 -15.81 -6.77 -9.98
N ALA A 216 -16.60 -6.18 -9.07
CA ALA A 216 -17.21 -4.88 -9.27
C ALA A 216 -16.20 -3.74 -9.39
N LEU A 217 -15.09 -3.77 -8.61
CA LEU A 217 -13.98 -2.84 -8.73
C LEU A 217 -13.27 -2.97 -10.10
N LYS A 218 -13.11 -4.19 -10.60
CA LYS A 218 -12.44 -4.45 -11.90
C LYS A 218 -13.31 -4.07 -13.10
N SER A 219 -14.61 -4.12 -12.98
CA SER A 219 -15.55 -3.89 -14.07
C SER A 219 -15.78 -2.41 -14.39
N LYS A 220 -15.26 -1.50 -13.56
CA LYS A 220 -15.36 -0.04 -13.68
C LYS A 220 -14.03 0.58 -14.09
#